data_65afb14b2eabae200d267df0f9fde137
#
_entry.id   65afb14b2eabae200d267df0f9fde137
#
_cell.length_a   1.000
_cell.length_b   1.000
_cell.length_c   1.000
_cell.angle_alpha   90.00
_cell.angle_beta   90.00
_cell.angle_gamma   90.00
#
_symmetry.space_group_name_H-M   'P 1'
#
loop_
_entity.id
_entity.type
_entity.pdbx_description
1 polymer ?
#
loop_
_entity_poly.entity_id
_entity_poly.type
_entity_poly.pdbx_seq_one_letter_code
_entity_poly.pdbx_strand_id
1 'polypeptide(L)'
;MRLDRIIAVRNDKTVYRDGDRCFKVFSDAYSASQVLREAQLLASVSEVGLPVPRLLSVTIWDGRWTIVTEYVHGTAMRQRMDADLPEQRINYLASFVRIGEHIHNSVCPALPALRDTVAQSIAAARLPEREKEWLRRRQSALDTDGDRICHGDLDPTNVVLTGGDGYRILDWSHATHGNPAMDAACTYLLLCRSDGRAFADAYLTRYEEVTGERNVRSYLPLAAVVRYVHANADTRAFLTPFLSE
;
A
#
# COMPACT_ATOMS: atom_id res chain seq x y z
N MET A 1 -30.49 5.34 -6.60
CA MET A 1 -29.36 5.46 -5.67
C MET A 1 -28.60 6.71 -6.07
N ARG A 2 -28.51 7.74 -5.23
CA ARG A 2 -27.72 8.94 -5.49
C ARG A 2 -26.45 8.84 -4.65
N LEU A 3 -25.29 8.75 -5.30
CA LEU A 3 -24.00 8.84 -4.62
C LEU A 3 -23.69 10.31 -4.38
N ASP A 4 -24.18 10.87 -3.28
CA ASP A 4 -24.21 12.32 -3.10
C ASP A 4 -22.91 12.90 -2.52
N ARG A 5 -21.98 12.06 -2.03
CA ARG A 5 -20.77 12.55 -1.38
C ARG A 5 -19.51 11.87 -1.91
N ILE A 6 -18.75 12.60 -2.73
CA ILE A 6 -17.39 12.21 -3.09
C ILE A 6 -16.50 12.39 -1.86
N ILE A 7 -15.79 11.33 -1.46
CA ILE A 7 -14.84 11.33 -0.35
C ILE A 7 -13.38 11.24 -0.79
N ALA A 8 -13.12 10.71 -2.00
CA ALA A 8 -11.81 10.73 -2.61
C ALA A 8 -11.90 10.65 -4.14
N VAL A 9 -10.98 11.33 -4.81
CA VAL A 9 -10.74 11.19 -6.26
C VAL A 9 -9.27 10.84 -6.43
N ARG A 10 -8.99 9.73 -7.10
CA ARG A 10 -7.62 9.29 -7.38
C ARG A 10 -7.57 8.83 -8.84
N ASN A 11 -6.79 9.54 -9.67
CA ASN A 11 -6.54 9.25 -11.08
C ASN A 11 -7.77 8.68 -11.82
N ASP A 12 -7.90 7.35 -11.84
CA ASP A 12 -8.93 6.61 -12.58
C ASP A 12 -9.97 5.94 -11.66
N LYS A 13 -10.07 6.37 -10.39
CA LYS A 13 -11.02 5.85 -9.40
C LYS A 13 -11.66 7.00 -8.64
N THR A 14 -12.97 6.93 -8.43
CA THR A 14 -13.69 7.86 -7.56
C THR A 14 -14.37 7.09 -6.44
N VAL A 15 -14.19 7.57 -5.22
CA VAL A 15 -14.76 6.96 -4.03
C VAL A 15 -15.89 7.83 -3.50
N TYR A 16 -17.07 7.22 -3.40
CA TYR A 16 -18.29 7.86 -2.87
C TYR A 16 -18.69 7.23 -1.56
N ARG A 17 -19.41 8.01 -0.75
CA ARG A 17 -20.10 7.52 0.43
C ARG A 17 -21.61 7.63 0.23
N ASP A 18 -22.34 6.59 0.63
CA ASP A 18 -23.80 6.61 0.77
C ASP A 18 -24.16 5.87 2.08
N GLY A 19 -24.57 6.63 3.10
CA GLY A 19 -24.82 6.12 4.45
C GLY A 19 -23.58 5.42 5.04
N ASP A 20 -23.74 4.14 5.36
CA ASP A 20 -22.69 3.29 5.92
C ASP A 20 -21.99 2.43 4.84
N ARG A 21 -22.06 2.85 3.59
CA ARG A 21 -21.42 2.18 2.46
C ARG A 21 -20.43 3.11 1.75
N CYS A 22 -19.35 2.49 1.26
CA CYS A 22 -18.34 3.13 0.45
C CYS A 22 -18.34 2.48 -0.94
N PHE A 23 -18.35 3.28 -1.99
CA PHE A 23 -18.41 2.86 -3.39
C PHE A 23 -17.14 3.31 -4.10
N LYS A 24 -16.25 2.39 -4.42
CA LYS A 24 -15.07 2.63 -5.23
C LYS A 24 -15.41 2.36 -6.70
N VAL A 25 -15.68 3.42 -7.44
CA VAL A 25 -16.08 3.38 -8.85
C VAL A 25 -14.83 3.51 -9.72
N PHE A 26 -14.63 2.56 -10.61
CA PHE A 26 -13.47 2.49 -11.50
C PHE A 26 -13.80 3.14 -12.83
N SER A 27 -12.83 3.83 -13.45
CA SER A 27 -12.97 4.32 -14.81
C SER A 27 -12.92 3.18 -15.83
N ASP A 28 -13.25 3.48 -17.08
CA ASP A 28 -13.20 2.52 -18.20
C ASP A 28 -11.78 2.01 -18.52
N ALA A 29 -10.74 2.61 -17.92
CA ALA A 29 -9.36 2.14 -18.03
C ALA A 29 -9.13 0.81 -17.27
N TYR A 30 -10.03 0.42 -16.37
CA TYR A 30 -9.93 -0.82 -15.60
C TYR A 30 -10.73 -1.95 -16.22
N SER A 31 -10.09 -3.09 -16.47
CA SER A 31 -10.76 -4.30 -16.86
C SER A 31 -11.53 -4.93 -15.69
N ALA A 32 -12.54 -5.74 -16.00
CA ALA A 32 -13.27 -6.54 -15.01
C ALA A 32 -12.32 -7.37 -14.13
N SER A 33 -11.31 -8.01 -14.73
CA SER A 33 -10.34 -8.86 -14.01
C SER A 33 -9.50 -8.07 -12.99
N GLN A 34 -9.14 -6.82 -13.28
CA GLN A 34 -8.40 -5.98 -12.34
C GLN A 34 -9.28 -5.60 -11.13
N VAL A 35 -10.54 -5.26 -11.36
CA VAL A 35 -11.48 -4.91 -10.28
C VAL A 35 -11.81 -6.12 -9.41
N LEU A 36 -12.09 -7.27 -10.03
CA LEU A 36 -12.36 -8.51 -9.31
C LEU A 36 -11.14 -8.97 -8.51
N ARG A 37 -9.92 -8.81 -9.05
CA ARG A 37 -8.68 -9.08 -8.33
C ARG A 37 -8.55 -8.20 -7.09
N GLU A 38 -8.81 -6.89 -7.18
CA GLU A 38 -8.74 -5.98 -6.02
C GLU A 38 -9.76 -6.40 -4.94
N ALA A 39 -10.97 -6.77 -5.33
CA ALA A 39 -11.98 -7.27 -4.40
C ALA A 39 -11.56 -8.61 -3.75
N GLN A 40 -10.97 -9.52 -4.53
CA GLN A 40 -10.43 -10.79 -4.03
C GLN A 40 -9.33 -10.58 -3.00
N LEU A 41 -8.38 -9.68 -3.24
CA LEU A 41 -7.31 -9.36 -2.29
C LEU A 41 -7.89 -8.85 -0.96
N LEU A 42 -8.87 -7.93 -1.01
CA LEU A 42 -9.57 -7.45 0.18
C LEU A 42 -10.28 -8.57 0.93
N ALA A 43 -10.98 -9.47 0.21
CA ALA A 43 -11.65 -10.61 0.82
C ALA A 43 -10.65 -11.54 1.52
N SER A 44 -9.54 -11.88 0.86
CA SER A 44 -8.50 -12.75 1.41
C SER A 44 -7.87 -12.21 2.69
N VAL A 45 -7.55 -10.91 2.75
CA VAL A 45 -7.00 -10.32 3.99
C VAL A 45 -8.06 -10.17 5.10
N SER A 46 -9.33 -10.05 4.74
CA SER A 46 -10.44 -10.05 5.70
C SER A 46 -10.62 -11.42 6.36
N GLU A 47 -10.47 -12.50 5.60
CA GLU A 47 -10.61 -13.88 6.10
C GLU A 47 -9.55 -14.27 7.13
N VAL A 48 -8.37 -13.66 7.10
CA VAL A 48 -7.32 -13.87 8.11
C VAL A 48 -7.46 -12.96 9.34
N GLY A 49 -8.54 -12.18 9.42
CA GLY A 49 -8.89 -11.40 10.60
C GLY A 49 -8.22 -10.04 10.72
N LEU A 50 -7.55 -9.54 9.68
CA LEU A 50 -7.01 -8.18 9.69
C LEU A 50 -8.14 -7.14 9.77
N PRO A 51 -7.92 -6.00 10.44
CA PRO A 51 -8.91 -4.95 10.61
C PRO A 51 -9.11 -4.15 9.32
N VAL A 52 -9.86 -4.70 8.38
CA VAL A 52 -10.15 -4.12 7.06
C VAL A 52 -11.65 -3.80 6.92
N PRO A 53 -12.05 -2.93 5.98
CA PRO A 53 -13.46 -2.74 5.65
C PRO A 53 -14.06 -4.04 5.09
N ARG A 54 -15.26 -4.40 5.54
CA ARG A 54 -15.97 -5.56 5.03
C ARG A 54 -16.36 -5.34 3.57
N LEU A 55 -16.01 -6.28 2.69
CA LEU A 55 -16.50 -6.31 1.31
C LEU A 55 -17.99 -6.66 1.31
N LEU A 56 -18.82 -5.84 0.66
CA LEU A 56 -20.28 -6.04 0.59
C LEU A 56 -20.69 -6.59 -0.77
N SER A 57 -20.16 -6.03 -1.86
CA SER A 57 -20.43 -6.52 -3.22
C SER A 57 -19.43 -5.97 -4.24
N VAL A 58 -19.38 -6.64 -5.39
CA VAL A 58 -18.82 -6.09 -6.63
C VAL A 58 -19.96 -5.98 -7.62
N THR A 59 -20.14 -4.84 -8.25
CA THR A 59 -21.28 -4.55 -9.10
C THR A 59 -20.91 -3.61 -10.25
N ILE A 60 -21.86 -3.38 -11.16
CA ILE A 60 -21.78 -2.32 -12.16
C ILE A 60 -22.72 -1.19 -11.72
N TRP A 61 -22.18 0.00 -11.54
CA TRP A 61 -22.93 1.21 -11.24
C TRP A 61 -22.66 2.27 -12.32
N ASP A 62 -23.71 2.78 -12.93
CA ASP A 62 -23.64 3.73 -14.04
C ASP A 62 -22.68 3.26 -15.17
N GLY A 63 -22.80 1.97 -15.55
CA GLY A 63 -21.96 1.34 -16.56
C GLY A 63 -20.53 1.01 -16.13
N ARG A 64 -20.12 1.32 -14.89
CA ARG A 64 -18.75 1.18 -14.39
C ARG A 64 -18.64 0.12 -13.30
N TRP A 65 -17.56 -0.64 -13.34
CA TRP A 65 -17.22 -1.56 -12.27
C TRP A 65 -17.05 -0.82 -10.95
N THR A 66 -17.65 -1.37 -9.90
CA THR A 66 -17.69 -0.75 -8.57
C THR A 66 -17.50 -1.79 -7.49
N ILE A 67 -16.56 -1.56 -6.59
CA ILE A 67 -16.43 -2.32 -5.34
C ILE A 67 -17.18 -1.56 -4.24
N VAL A 68 -18.05 -2.27 -3.53
CA VAL A 68 -18.82 -1.73 -2.40
C VAL A 68 -18.32 -2.34 -1.12
N THR A 69 -17.92 -1.50 -0.17
CA THR A 69 -17.50 -1.91 1.17
C THR A 69 -18.35 -1.21 2.23
N GLU A 70 -18.25 -1.66 3.47
CA GLU A 70 -18.70 -0.83 4.59
C GLU A 70 -17.92 0.49 4.63
N TYR A 71 -18.57 1.55 5.04
CA TYR A 71 -17.91 2.82 5.31
C TYR A 71 -17.27 2.79 6.70
N VAL A 72 -15.96 3.05 6.76
CA VAL A 72 -15.24 3.11 8.03
C VAL A 72 -15.43 4.48 8.67
N HIS A 73 -16.12 4.53 9.81
CA HIS A 73 -16.27 5.73 10.61
C HIS A 73 -14.99 6.00 11.41
N GLY A 74 -14.35 7.12 11.17
CA GLY A 74 -13.10 7.51 11.81
C GLY A 74 -12.42 8.66 11.10
N THR A 75 -11.17 8.89 11.45
CA THR A 75 -10.32 9.92 10.85
C THR A 75 -9.07 9.26 10.28
N ALA A 76 -8.72 9.53 9.03
CA ALA A 76 -7.46 9.04 8.47
C ALA A 76 -6.28 9.51 9.34
N MET A 77 -5.30 8.63 9.58
CA MET A 77 -4.12 8.98 10.37
C MET A 77 -3.40 10.18 9.76
N ARG A 78 -3.29 10.23 8.42
CA ARG A 78 -2.76 11.39 7.68
C ARG A 78 -3.47 12.68 8.05
N GLN A 79 -4.79 12.68 8.09
CA GLN A 79 -5.57 13.88 8.43
C GLN A 79 -5.29 14.35 9.86
N ARG A 80 -5.08 13.44 10.80
CA ARG A 80 -4.65 13.80 12.16
C ARG A 80 -3.24 14.37 12.18
N MET A 81 -2.30 13.71 11.52
CA MET A 81 -0.93 14.18 11.39
C MET A 81 -0.85 15.60 10.79
N ASP A 82 -1.71 15.89 9.80
CA ASP A 82 -1.70 17.20 9.12
C ASP A 82 -2.37 18.29 9.95
N ALA A 83 -3.20 17.94 10.95
CA ALA A 83 -3.79 18.86 11.89
C ALA A 83 -2.83 19.25 13.05
N ASP A 84 -1.81 18.42 13.30
CA ASP A 84 -0.81 18.64 14.35
C ASP A 84 0.39 19.44 13.82
N LEU A 85 1.18 20.00 14.73
CA LEU A 85 2.44 20.66 14.39
C LEU A 85 3.42 19.65 13.77
N PRO A 86 4.28 20.05 12.82
CA PRO A 86 5.21 19.15 12.13
C PRO A 86 6.06 18.29 13.07
N GLU A 87 6.55 18.84 14.17
CA GLU A 87 7.35 18.16 15.18
C GLU A 87 6.56 17.11 15.97
N GLN A 88 5.22 17.20 16.01
CA GLN A 88 4.35 16.25 16.70
C GLN A 88 4.02 15.04 15.84
N ARG A 89 4.18 15.14 14.51
CA ARG A 89 3.88 14.04 13.57
C ARG A 89 4.67 12.77 13.86
N ILE A 90 5.87 12.90 14.39
CA ILE A 90 6.73 11.77 14.78
C ILE A 90 6.08 10.87 15.84
N ASN A 91 5.18 11.41 16.66
CA ASN A 91 4.47 10.66 17.70
C ASN A 91 3.55 9.57 17.12
N TYR A 92 3.10 9.73 15.86
CA TYR A 92 2.29 8.72 15.18
C TYR A 92 3.10 7.51 14.70
N LEU A 93 4.44 7.64 14.56
CA LEU A 93 5.27 6.56 14.03
C LEU A 93 5.21 5.29 14.88
N ALA A 94 5.10 5.42 16.21
CA ALA A 94 5.02 4.27 17.09
C ALA A 94 3.79 3.41 16.82
N SER A 95 2.61 4.01 16.69
CA SER A 95 1.37 3.30 16.34
C SER A 95 1.36 2.84 14.88
N PHE A 96 1.87 3.65 13.96
CA PHE A 96 1.95 3.31 12.54
C PHE A 96 2.82 2.08 12.29
N VAL A 97 4.00 2.01 12.92
CA VAL A 97 4.89 0.83 12.85
C VAL A 97 4.22 -0.42 13.43
N ARG A 98 3.52 -0.30 14.58
CA ARG A 98 2.80 -1.44 15.17
C ARG A 98 1.66 -1.94 14.27
N ILE A 99 1.00 -1.05 13.52
CA ILE A 99 0.01 -1.45 12.52
C ILE A 99 0.69 -2.24 11.39
N GLY A 100 1.84 -1.79 10.90
CA GLY A 100 2.64 -2.54 9.93
C GLY A 100 3.08 -3.91 10.47
N GLU A 101 3.57 -3.96 11.71
CA GLU A 101 3.94 -5.21 12.38
C GLU A 101 2.74 -6.18 12.52
N HIS A 102 1.55 -5.67 12.83
CA HIS A 102 0.34 -6.51 12.87
C HIS A 102 0.04 -7.13 11.50
N ILE A 103 0.18 -6.38 10.40
CA ILE A 103 0.06 -6.93 9.04
C ILE A 103 1.10 -8.01 8.81
N HIS A 104 2.37 -7.73 9.11
CA HIS A 104 3.52 -8.60 8.88
C HIS A 104 3.52 -9.86 9.77
N ASN A 105 2.79 -9.87 10.87
CA ASN A 105 2.60 -11.06 11.71
C ASN A 105 1.49 -11.99 11.19
N SER A 106 0.76 -11.60 10.16
CA SER A 106 -0.31 -12.38 9.55
C SER A 106 0.18 -13.15 8.32
N VAL A 107 -0.48 -14.28 8.02
CA VAL A 107 -0.16 -15.17 6.90
C VAL A 107 -1.40 -15.32 6.03
N CYS A 108 -1.23 -15.16 4.70
CA CYS A 108 -2.31 -15.35 3.73
C CYS A 108 -1.75 -15.92 2.41
N PRO A 109 -1.69 -17.25 2.24
CA PRO A 109 -1.16 -17.88 1.02
C PRO A 109 -1.99 -17.61 -0.24
N ALA A 110 -3.23 -17.13 -0.07
CA ALA A 110 -4.11 -16.77 -1.19
C ALA A 110 -3.69 -15.47 -1.90
N LEU A 111 -2.82 -14.68 -1.29
CA LEU A 111 -2.25 -13.48 -1.92
C LEU A 111 -1.20 -13.87 -2.98
N PRO A 112 -0.94 -13.00 -3.98
CA PRO A 112 0.16 -13.20 -4.92
C PRO A 112 1.51 -13.20 -4.20
N ALA A 113 2.45 -13.98 -4.71
CA ALA A 113 3.82 -13.96 -4.20
C ALA A 113 4.51 -12.63 -4.52
N LEU A 114 5.13 -12.02 -3.52
CA LEU A 114 5.89 -10.78 -3.66
C LEU A 114 7.03 -10.94 -4.68
N ARG A 115 7.73 -12.08 -4.63
CA ARG A 115 8.79 -12.44 -5.58
C ARG A 115 8.34 -12.33 -7.04
N ASP A 116 7.16 -12.87 -7.36
CA ASP A 116 6.62 -12.83 -8.72
C ASP A 116 6.19 -11.42 -9.11
N THR A 117 5.63 -10.67 -8.17
CA THR A 117 5.26 -9.26 -8.37
C THR A 117 6.50 -8.41 -8.68
N VAL A 118 7.61 -8.61 -7.98
CA VAL A 118 8.89 -7.92 -8.26
C VAL A 118 9.41 -8.30 -9.65
N ALA A 119 9.45 -9.59 -9.98
CA ALA A 119 9.94 -10.07 -11.28
C ALA A 119 9.11 -9.50 -12.45
N GLN A 120 7.77 -9.51 -12.32
CA GLN A 120 6.86 -8.92 -13.30
C GLN A 120 7.07 -7.41 -13.45
N SER A 121 7.30 -6.70 -12.33
CA SER A 121 7.56 -5.26 -12.33
C SER A 121 8.87 -4.92 -13.02
N ILE A 122 9.94 -5.67 -12.78
CA ILE A 122 11.23 -5.50 -13.48
C ILE A 122 11.04 -5.71 -14.99
N ALA A 123 10.30 -6.75 -15.39
CA ALA A 123 10.05 -7.04 -16.80
C ALA A 123 9.25 -5.92 -17.48
N ALA A 124 8.19 -5.42 -16.82
CA ALA A 124 7.29 -4.40 -17.34
C ALA A 124 7.86 -2.97 -17.30
N ALA A 125 8.87 -2.70 -16.46
CA ALA A 125 9.45 -1.37 -16.31
C ALA A 125 10.09 -0.90 -17.63
N ARG A 126 9.82 0.34 -18.01
CA ARG A 126 10.46 1.00 -19.16
C ARG A 126 11.84 1.55 -18.76
N LEU A 127 12.75 0.63 -18.48
CA LEU A 127 14.14 0.87 -18.07
C LEU A 127 15.08 0.26 -19.10
N PRO A 128 16.30 0.80 -19.26
CA PRO A 128 17.38 0.14 -20.01
C PRO A 128 17.64 -1.28 -19.48
N GLU A 129 18.09 -2.18 -20.37
CA GLU A 129 18.28 -3.60 -19.98
C GLU A 129 19.37 -3.77 -18.91
N ARG A 130 20.36 -2.89 -18.87
CA ARG A 130 21.41 -2.88 -17.84
C ARG A 130 20.82 -2.72 -16.44
N GLU A 131 19.91 -1.77 -16.26
CA GLU A 131 19.22 -1.53 -14.98
C GLU A 131 18.31 -2.69 -14.61
N LYS A 132 17.56 -3.26 -15.57
CA LYS A 132 16.75 -4.46 -15.34
C LYS A 132 17.59 -5.65 -14.89
N GLU A 133 18.74 -5.85 -15.50
CA GLU A 133 19.65 -6.94 -15.15
C GLU A 133 20.26 -6.74 -13.75
N TRP A 134 20.61 -5.50 -13.40
CA TRP A 134 21.05 -5.16 -12.06
C TRP A 134 19.94 -5.41 -11.02
N LEU A 135 18.69 -5.03 -11.30
CA LEU A 135 17.54 -5.29 -10.43
C LEU A 135 17.26 -6.79 -10.27
N ARG A 136 17.39 -7.61 -11.33
CA ARG A 136 17.27 -9.07 -11.24
C ARG A 136 18.35 -9.67 -10.33
N ARG A 137 19.61 -9.21 -10.46
CA ARG A 137 20.69 -9.63 -9.56
C ARG A 137 20.39 -9.26 -8.11
N ARG A 138 19.87 -8.04 -7.87
CA ARG A 138 19.44 -7.62 -6.52
C ARG A 138 18.32 -8.49 -5.98
N GLN A 139 17.32 -8.81 -6.80
CA GLN A 139 16.23 -9.71 -6.40
C GLN A 139 16.75 -11.11 -6.04
N SER A 140 17.71 -11.63 -6.80
CA SER A 140 18.30 -12.94 -6.52
C SER A 140 19.20 -12.96 -5.27
N ALA A 141 19.74 -11.80 -4.87
CA ALA A 141 20.60 -11.66 -3.69
C ALA A 141 19.82 -11.37 -2.39
N LEU A 142 18.56 -10.95 -2.49
CA LEU A 142 17.73 -10.63 -1.35
C LEU A 142 16.60 -11.65 -1.19
N ASP A 143 16.26 -11.95 0.05
CA ASP A 143 15.12 -12.80 0.34
C ASP A 143 13.82 -12.03 0.08
N THR A 144 13.17 -12.32 -1.05
CA THR A 144 11.84 -11.81 -1.39
C THR A 144 10.74 -12.85 -1.14
N ASP A 145 11.12 -14.05 -0.75
CA ASP A 145 10.20 -15.13 -0.39
C ASP A 145 9.64 -14.91 1.03
N GLY A 146 8.72 -15.72 1.42
CA GLY A 146 8.07 -15.67 2.72
C GLY A 146 6.56 -15.80 2.59
N ASP A 147 5.92 -15.96 3.73
CA ASP A 147 4.47 -16.19 3.84
C ASP A 147 3.72 -15.02 4.49
N ARG A 148 4.46 -13.98 4.91
CA ARG A 148 3.89 -12.84 5.63
C ARG A 148 3.16 -11.90 4.69
N ILE A 149 2.06 -11.33 5.18
CA ILE A 149 1.31 -10.35 4.40
C ILE A 149 2.14 -9.08 4.28
N CYS A 150 2.23 -8.58 3.05
CA CYS A 150 2.78 -7.28 2.68
C CYS A 150 1.65 -6.45 2.08
N HIS A 151 1.45 -5.23 2.56
CA HIS A 151 0.40 -4.33 2.07
C HIS A 151 0.73 -3.74 0.69
N GLY A 152 1.99 -3.42 0.47
CA GLY A 152 2.51 -2.83 -0.78
C GLY A 152 2.23 -1.34 -0.97
N ASP A 153 1.32 -0.75 -0.17
CA ASP A 153 0.96 0.67 -0.20
C ASP A 153 0.58 1.19 1.20
N LEU A 154 1.28 0.74 2.25
CA LEU A 154 1.01 1.18 3.61
C LEU A 154 1.47 2.63 3.80
N ASP A 155 0.50 3.53 3.87
CA ASP A 155 0.66 4.97 4.06
C ASP A 155 -0.36 5.45 5.10
N PRO A 156 -0.07 6.51 5.89
CA PRO A 156 -1.02 7.05 6.85
C PRO A 156 -2.40 7.46 6.28
N THR A 157 -2.51 7.68 4.96
CA THR A 157 -3.81 7.89 4.29
C THR A 157 -4.66 6.63 4.22
N ASN A 158 -4.03 5.44 4.26
CA ASN A 158 -4.68 4.14 4.21
C ASN A 158 -4.98 3.56 5.60
N VAL A 159 -4.71 4.29 6.67
CA VAL A 159 -5.05 3.93 8.05
C VAL A 159 -6.12 4.87 8.57
N VAL A 160 -7.30 4.34 8.91
CA VAL A 160 -8.39 5.08 9.54
C VAL A 160 -8.42 4.76 11.02
N LEU A 161 -8.20 5.75 11.87
CA LEU A 161 -8.30 5.65 13.31
C LEU A 161 -9.79 5.73 13.70
N THR A 162 -10.28 4.68 14.36
CA THR A 162 -11.63 4.59 14.88
C THR A 162 -11.65 4.94 16.38
N GLY A 163 -12.76 4.84 17.07
CA GLY A 163 -12.82 5.19 18.50
C GLY A 163 -11.90 4.30 19.37
N GLY A 164 -11.33 4.86 20.44
CA GLY A 164 -10.33 4.20 21.29
C GLY A 164 -9.03 3.93 20.52
N ASP A 165 -8.42 2.75 20.73
CA ASP A 165 -7.21 2.31 20.03
C ASP A 165 -7.52 1.57 18.73
N GLY A 166 -8.78 1.63 18.25
CA GLY A 166 -9.21 0.92 17.05
C GLY A 166 -8.72 1.58 15.76
N TYR A 167 -8.53 0.74 14.75
CA TYR A 167 -8.19 1.21 13.40
C TYR A 167 -8.74 0.28 12.32
N ARG A 168 -8.73 0.75 11.08
CA ARG A 168 -8.99 -0.02 9.86
C ARG A 168 -7.96 0.33 8.81
N ILE A 169 -7.52 -0.69 8.06
CA ILE A 169 -6.52 -0.55 7.00
C ILE A 169 -7.23 -0.65 5.67
N LEU A 170 -7.02 0.35 4.80
CA LEU A 170 -7.67 0.51 3.52
C LEU A 170 -6.72 0.17 2.37
N ASP A 171 -7.29 -0.02 1.17
CA ASP A 171 -6.61 -0.10 -0.14
C ASP A 171 -5.58 -1.23 -0.27
N TRP A 172 -6.07 -2.45 -0.24
CA TRP A 172 -5.30 -3.70 -0.35
C TRP A 172 -4.97 -4.10 -1.79
N SER A 173 -5.10 -3.20 -2.75
CA SER A 173 -4.91 -3.48 -4.19
C SER A 173 -3.50 -3.96 -4.56
N HIS A 174 -2.52 -3.73 -3.70
CA HIS A 174 -1.11 -4.12 -3.87
C HIS A 174 -0.68 -5.25 -2.92
N ALA A 175 -1.63 -5.87 -2.21
CA ALA A 175 -1.31 -6.90 -1.24
C ALA A 175 -0.63 -8.12 -1.87
N THR A 176 0.41 -8.59 -1.20
CA THR A 176 1.18 -9.80 -1.56
C THR A 176 1.54 -10.58 -0.29
N HIS A 177 2.06 -11.78 -0.46
CA HIS A 177 2.78 -12.46 0.62
C HIS A 177 4.28 -12.50 0.31
N GLY A 178 5.13 -12.28 1.31
CA GLY A 178 6.59 -12.26 1.12
C GLY A 178 7.35 -11.76 2.34
N ASN A 179 8.50 -11.13 2.10
CA ASN A 179 9.35 -10.59 3.15
C ASN A 179 8.88 -9.18 3.60
N PRO A 180 8.57 -8.98 4.90
CA PRO A 180 8.16 -7.70 5.46
C PRO A 180 9.12 -6.53 5.24
N ALA A 181 10.44 -6.78 5.13
CA ALA A 181 11.41 -5.73 4.87
C ALA A 181 11.18 -5.02 3.53
N MET A 182 10.67 -5.76 2.53
CA MET A 182 10.28 -5.18 1.24
C MET A 182 9.08 -4.24 1.39
N ASP A 183 8.07 -4.61 2.18
CA ASP A 183 6.90 -3.76 2.45
C ASP A 183 7.28 -2.50 3.22
N ALA A 184 8.15 -2.63 4.23
CA ALA A 184 8.71 -1.49 4.94
C ALA A 184 9.51 -0.55 4.03
N ALA A 185 10.22 -1.09 3.02
CA ALA A 185 10.91 -0.28 2.00
C ALA A 185 9.91 0.47 1.10
N CYS A 186 8.77 -0.13 0.74
CA CYS A 186 7.69 0.55 0.03
C CYS A 186 7.14 1.73 0.85
N THR A 187 6.84 1.49 2.13
CA THR A 187 6.39 2.52 3.08
C THR A 187 7.41 3.66 3.22
N TYR A 188 8.70 3.33 3.33
CA TYR A 188 9.76 4.33 3.39
C TYR A 188 9.74 5.26 2.17
N LEU A 189 9.63 4.72 0.96
CA LEU A 189 9.57 5.53 -0.27
C LEU A 189 8.31 6.43 -0.30
N LEU A 190 7.18 5.95 0.20
CA LEU A 190 5.97 6.75 0.33
C LEU A 190 6.19 7.94 1.26
N LEU A 191 6.72 7.69 2.46
CA LEU A 191 6.99 8.71 3.45
C LEU A 191 8.08 9.69 3.01
N CYS A 192 9.13 9.22 2.29
CA CYS A 192 10.11 10.12 1.69
C CYS A 192 9.46 11.15 0.77
N ARG A 193 8.46 10.72 -0.01
CA ARG A 193 7.79 11.58 -0.97
C ARG A 193 6.79 12.53 -0.31
N SER A 194 6.05 12.08 0.71
CA SER A 194 4.98 12.87 1.35
C SER A 194 5.49 13.79 2.47
N ASP A 195 6.44 13.31 3.28
CA ASP A 195 6.88 13.98 4.52
C ASP A 195 8.38 14.30 4.54
N GLY A 196 9.09 13.88 3.50
CA GLY A 196 10.53 14.08 3.38
C GLY A 196 11.38 13.00 4.04
N ARG A 197 12.67 13.01 3.67
CA ARG A 197 13.61 11.95 4.04
C ARG A 197 13.80 11.81 5.55
N ALA A 198 13.87 12.92 6.27
CA ALA A 198 14.08 12.88 7.72
C ALA A 198 12.96 12.14 8.47
N PHE A 199 11.71 12.34 8.05
CA PHE A 199 10.57 11.63 8.61
C PHE A 199 10.59 10.14 8.25
N ALA A 200 10.91 9.81 7.00
CA ALA A 200 11.06 8.43 6.55
C ALA A 200 12.22 7.70 7.27
N ASP A 201 13.35 8.39 7.53
CA ASP A 201 14.45 7.84 8.30
C ASP A 201 14.04 7.57 9.76
N ALA A 202 13.25 8.44 10.37
CA ALA A 202 12.69 8.21 11.71
C ALA A 202 11.71 7.00 11.72
N TYR A 203 10.93 6.82 10.64
CA TYR A 203 10.10 5.61 10.49
C TYR A 203 10.96 4.35 10.47
N LEU A 204 12.05 4.29 9.69
CA LEU A 204 12.92 3.12 9.66
C LEU A 204 13.58 2.85 11.02
N THR A 205 14.07 3.89 11.69
CA THR A 205 14.63 3.75 13.04
C THR A 205 13.59 3.09 13.97
N ARG A 206 12.35 3.57 13.92
CA ARG A 206 11.29 3.00 14.75
C ARG A 206 10.89 1.58 14.34
N TYR A 207 10.90 1.30 13.03
CA TYR A 207 10.64 -0.04 12.50
C TYR A 207 11.71 -1.04 12.96
N GLU A 208 12.99 -0.67 12.86
CA GLU A 208 14.12 -1.48 13.35
C GLU A 208 14.06 -1.74 14.86
N GLU A 209 13.67 -0.74 15.66
CA GLU A 209 13.49 -0.89 17.12
C GLU A 209 12.40 -1.91 17.47
N VAL A 210 11.31 -1.92 16.73
CA VAL A 210 10.14 -2.77 17.00
C VAL A 210 10.34 -4.19 16.48
N THR A 211 10.85 -4.33 15.26
CA THR A 211 10.92 -5.62 14.55
C THR A 211 12.29 -6.30 14.62
N GLY A 212 13.34 -5.57 14.92
CA GLY A 212 14.73 -6.03 14.83
C GLY A 212 15.30 -6.11 13.41
N GLU A 213 14.49 -5.82 12.37
CA GLU A 213 14.89 -5.88 10.97
C GLU A 213 15.73 -4.65 10.57
N ARG A 214 16.99 -4.86 10.21
CA ARG A 214 17.95 -3.77 9.88
C ARG A 214 18.29 -3.66 8.41
N ASN A 215 17.75 -4.53 7.57
CA ASN A 215 18.15 -4.62 6.16
C ASN A 215 17.16 -3.95 5.20
N VAL A 216 16.19 -3.19 5.68
CA VAL A 216 15.11 -2.58 4.89
C VAL A 216 15.65 -1.76 3.70
N ARG A 217 16.73 -0.99 3.92
CA ARG A 217 17.31 -0.14 2.87
C ARG A 217 17.83 -0.90 1.67
N SER A 218 18.25 -2.16 1.84
CA SER A 218 18.70 -3.00 0.74
C SER A 218 17.59 -3.34 -0.25
N TYR A 219 16.33 -3.27 0.18
CA TYR A 219 15.16 -3.54 -0.64
C TYR A 219 14.65 -2.31 -1.42
N LEU A 220 15.18 -1.10 -1.16
CA LEU A 220 14.71 0.13 -1.81
C LEU A 220 14.68 0.06 -3.35
N PRO A 221 15.68 -0.51 -4.04
CA PRO A 221 15.61 -0.64 -5.50
C PRO A 221 14.45 -1.50 -5.99
N LEU A 222 14.14 -2.60 -5.28
CA LEU A 222 13.04 -3.49 -5.62
C LEU A 222 11.70 -2.84 -5.29
N ALA A 223 11.58 -2.14 -4.17
CA ALA A 223 10.42 -1.34 -3.81
C ALA A 223 10.16 -0.22 -4.84
N ALA A 224 11.23 0.42 -5.29
CA ALA A 224 11.14 1.48 -6.29
C ALA A 224 10.62 0.95 -7.63
N VAL A 225 11.11 -0.19 -8.14
CA VAL A 225 10.66 -0.72 -9.44
C VAL A 225 9.21 -1.19 -9.41
N VAL A 226 8.75 -1.80 -8.31
CA VAL A 226 7.35 -2.20 -8.15
C VAL A 226 6.42 -0.98 -8.24
N ARG A 227 6.79 0.12 -7.61
CA ARG A 227 6.03 1.37 -7.66
C ARG A 227 6.16 2.12 -8.97
N TYR A 228 7.33 2.04 -9.63
CA TYR A 228 7.65 2.77 -10.86
C TYR A 228 6.72 2.41 -12.03
N VAL A 229 6.33 1.15 -12.15
CA VAL A 229 5.53 0.63 -13.29
C VAL A 229 4.19 1.37 -13.43
N HIS A 230 3.54 1.65 -12.30
CA HIS A 230 2.22 2.30 -12.25
C HIS A 230 2.27 3.80 -11.90
N ALA A 231 3.47 4.35 -11.77
CA ALA A 231 3.66 5.73 -11.34
C ALA A 231 3.39 6.75 -12.47
N ASN A 232 2.90 7.93 -12.10
CA ASN A 232 2.90 9.10 -12.97
C ASN A 232 4.33 9.66 -13.16
N ALA A 233 4.48 10.66 -14.04
CA ALA A 233 5.79 11.24 -14.41
C ALA A 233 6.58 11.73 -13.17
N ASP A 234 5.93 12.48 -12.27
CA ASP A 234 6.58 13.05 -11.08
C ASP A 234 7.06 11.97 -10.11
N THR A 235 6.23 10.94 -9.90
CA THR A 235 6.60 9.79 -9.06
C THR A 235 7.73 8.99 -9.68
N ARG A 236 7.74 8.80 -11.01
CA ARG A 236 8.86 8.15 -11.71
C ARG A 236 10.15 8.94 -11.55
N ALA A 237 10.11 10.25 -11.70
CA ALA A 237 11.29 11.11 -11.50
C ALA A 237 11.86 10.94 -10.07
N PHE A 238 11.00 10.91 -9.06
CA PHE A 238 11.41 10.65 -7.67
C PHE A 238 12.02 9.25 -7.48
N LEU A 239 11.47 8.22 -8.14
CA LEU A 239 11.93 6.83 -7.96
C LEU A 239 13.19 6.48 -8.77
N THR A 240 13.46 7.19 -9.86
CA THR A 240 14.58 6.91 -10.78
C THR A 240 15.94 6.77 -10.08
N PRO A 241 16.33 7.61 -9.09
CA PRO A 241 17.60 7.46 -8.39
C PRO A 241 17.79 6.15 -7.63
N PHE A 242 16.72 5.40 -7.36
CA PHE A 242 16.78 4.11 -6.68
C PHE A 242 16.90 2.91 -7.62
N LEU A 243 16.83 3.11 -8.94
CA LEU A 243 16.72 2.04 -9.95
C LEU A 243 18.06 1.68 -10.62
N SER A 244 19.14 2.31 -10.22
CA SER A 244 20.51 2.07 -10.73
C SER A 244 21.53 2.02 -9.60
N GLU A 245 22.74 1.55 -9.91
CA GLU A 245 23.91 1.63 -9.03
C GLU A 245 24.30 3.06 -8.70
#